data_5c28fb43aad32ea6f4fa55da9e7476e5
#
_entry.id   5c28fb43aad32ea6f4fa55da9e7476e5
#
_cell.length_a   1.000
_cell.length_b   1.000
_cell.length_c   1.000
_cell.angle_alpha   90.00
_cell.angle_beta   90.00
_cell.angle_gamma   90.00
#
_symmetry.space_group_name_H-M   'P 1'
#
loop_
_entity.id
_entity.type
_entity.pdbx_description
1 polymer ?
#
loop_
_entity_poly.entity_id
_entity_poly.type
_entity_poly.pdbx_seq_one_letter_code
_entity_poly.pdbx_strand_id
1 'polypeptide(L)'
;MRKFGLLILFFSLFFASCQRQETMQELTDRVFERAAAQLALLDYNLDSAALAVPEQAIYPRSTNQDGSLWTSHYKWWGSGFYPGSLWYVYEYTGDVKFKNMALKYQVGLEPLKFRTDHHDIGFQLMCSYGNHFRLTGDTISRSVLIDGARSLATRFDPEVGCTRSWDFGKWTFPVIIDNMMNLELLLKAAELSNDRNLKNVALAHARTTMKNHFREDNSCFHLVDYDPQTGAVLKKQTHQGYADDSAWARGQA
;
A
#
# COMPACT_ATOMS: atom_id res chain seq x y z
N MET A 1 43.59 58.14 46.43
CA MET A 1 42.21 57.80 45.99
C MET A 1 42.30 56.58 45.08
N ARG A 2 41.95 55.39 45.62
CA ARG A 2 42.01 54.10 44.90
C ARG A 2 40.65 53.84 44.28
N LYS A 3 40.63 53.69 42.95
CA LYS A 3 39.42 53.27 42.21
C LYS A 3 39.32 51.75 42.25
N PHE A 4 38.29 51.23 42.91
CA PHE A 4 37.91 49.83 42.85
C PHE A 4 37.11 49.60 41.57
N GLY A 5 37.65 48.83 40.63
CA GLY A 5 36.93 48.31 39.48
C GLY A 5 36.19 47.04 39.87
N LEU A 6 34.88 47.08 39.76
CA LEU A 6 33.99 45.93 39.97
C LEU A 6 33.96 45.08 38.71
N LEU A 7 34.58 43.92 38.79
CA LEU A 7 34.60 42.93 37.72
C LEU A 7 33.30 42.09 37.80
N ILE A 8 32.32 42.39 36.97
CA ILE A 8 31.13 41.57 36.88
C ILE A 8 31.45 40.38 35.99
N LEU A 9 31.60 39.21 36.57
CA LEU A 9 31.75 37.95 35.90
C LEU A 9 30.34 37.52 35.42
N PHE A 10 30.06 37.67 34.10
CA PHE A 10 28.89 37.07 33.44
C PHE A 10 29.12 35.57 33.32
N PHE A 11 28.53 34.81 34.24
CA PHE A 11 28.40 33.37 34.09
C PHE A 11 27.29 33.09 33.06
N SER A 12 27.67 32.97 31.81
CA SER A 12 26.80 32.45 30.74
C SER A 12 26.60 30.97 31.02
N LEU A 13 25.50 30.62 31.69
CA LEU A 13 25.01 29.25 31.76
C LEU A 13 24.54 28.86 30.36
N PHE A 14 25.42 28.27 29.59
CA PHE A 14 25.04 27.46 28.43
C PHE A 14 24.27 26.26 28.97
N PHE A 15 22.93 26.37 29.00
CA PHE A 15 22.09 25.21 29.01
C PHE A 15 22.28 24.53 27.64
N ALA A 16 23.29 23.68 27.54
CA ALA A 16 23.29 22.66 26.52
C ALA A 16 22.07 21.80 26.80
N SER A 17 20.97 22.15 26.17
CA SER A 17 19.81 21.26 26.05
C SER A 17 20.32 20.05 25.30
N CYS A 18 20.83 19.05 26.02
CA CYS A 18 20.98 17.71 25.52
C CYS A 18 19.54 17.25 25.21
N GLN A 19 19.06 17.51 24.00
CA GLN A 19 17.86 16.85 23.51
C GLN A 19 18.24 15.37 23.49
N ARG A 20 17.75 14.63 24.49
CA ARG A 20 17.86 13.16 24.49
C ARG A 20 17.28 12.69 23.16
N GLN A 21 18.12 12.06 22.35
CA GLN A 21 17.66 11.47 21.10
C GLN A 21 16.67 10.36 21.45
N GLU A 22 15.45 10.47 20.91
CA GLU A 22 14.42 9.47 21.07
C GLU A 22 14.92 8.11 20.55
N THR A 23 14.76 7.08 21.34
CA THR A 23 15.10 5.71 20.91
C THR A 23 14.09 5.22 19.87
N MET A 24 14.47 4.23 19.08
CA MET A 24 13.55 3.60 18.11
C MET A 24 12.30 3.05 18.81
N GLN A 25 12.43 2.49 20.00
CA GLN A 25 11.30 1.98 20.75
C GLN A 25 10.34 3.10 21.18
N GLU A 26 10.87 4.19 21.76
CA GLU A 26 10.05 5.36 22.17
C GLU A 26 9.33 5.98 20.95
N LEU A 27 10.03 6.09 19.82
CA LEU A 27 9.42 6.55 18.55
C LEU A 27 8.28 5.63 18.12
N THR A 28 8.51 4.32 18.15
CA THR A 28 7.52 3.31 17.73
C THR A 28 6.29 3.35 18.65
N ASP A 29 6.48 3.36 19.97
CA ASP A 29 5.40 3.46 20.96
C ASP A 29 4.52 4.69 20.69
N ARG A 30 5.15 5.85 20.55
CA ARG A 30 4.45 7.11 20.27
C ARG A 30 3.70 7.11 18.93
N VAL A 31 4.29 6.51 17.89
CA VAL A 31 3.65 6.42 16.57
C VAL A 31 2.41 5.52 16.64
N PHE A 32 2.52 4.34 17.27
CA PHE A 32 1.38 3.42 17.39
C PHE A 32 0.29 3.95 18.33
N GLU A 33 0.63 4.61 19.43
CA GLU A 33 -0.34 5.29 20.28
C GLU A 33 -1.15 6.33 19.48
N ARG A 34 -0.46 7.19 18.72
CA ARG A 34 -1.11 8.18 17.86
C ARG A 34 -1.95 7.55 16.76
N ALA A 35 -1.42 6.52 16.10
CA ALA A 35 -2.14 5.78 15.05
C ALA A 35 -3.43 5.15 15.61
N ALA A 36 -3.34 4.52 16.77
CA ALA A 36 -4.49 3.93 17.46
C ALA A 36 -5.60 4.96 17.72
N ALA A 37 -5.24 6.14 18.26
CA ALA A 37 -6.19 7.22 18.52
C ALA A 37 -6.83 7.75 17.22
N GLN A 38 -6.03 7.98 16.18
CA GLN A 38 -6.51 8.50 14.90
C GLN A 38 -7.38 7.48 14.14
N LEU A 39 -7.02 6.21 14.14
CA LEU A 39 -7.81 5.17 13.48
C LEU A 39 -9.15 4.92 14.21
N ALA A 40 -9.18 5.03 15.55
CA ALA A 40 -10.42 4.96 16.30
C ALA A 40 -11.36 6.15 15.99
N LEU A 41 -10.81 7.36 15.85
CA LEU A 41 -11.57 8.54 15.43
C LEU A 41 -12.09 8.38 13.99
N LEU A 42 -11.27 7.82 13.11
CA LEU A 42 -11.65 7.55 11.72
C LEU A 42 -12.79 6.52 11.65
N ASP A 43 -12.76 5.44 12.46
CA ASP A 43 -13.86 4.47 12.56
C ASP A 43 -15.18 5.13 12.96
N TYR A 44 -15.16 5.98 13.97
CA TYR A 44 -16.32 6.75 14.40
C TYR A 44 -16.90 7.63 13.28
N ASN A 45 -16.03 8.30 12.54
CA ASN A 45 -16.44 9.14 11.41
C ASN A 45 -16.99 8.29 10.22
N LEU A 46 -16.41 7.11 9.97
CA LEU A 46 -16.89 6.18 8.94
C LEU A 46 -18.26 5.61 9.30
N ASP A 47 -18.52 5.26 10.56
CA ASP A 47 -19.83 4.80 11.02
C ASP A 47 -20.90 5.89 10.84
N SER A 48 -20.54 7.14 11.13
CA SER A 48 -21.44 8.29 10.91
C SER A 48 -21.73 8.50 9.41
N ALA A 49 -20.72 8.34 8.55
CA ALA A 49 -20.89 8.44 7.11
C ALA A 49 -21.71 7.26 6.54
N ALA A 50 -21.55 6.05 7.07
CA ALA A 50 -22.32 4.87 6.67
C ALA A 50 -23.82 5.00 6.95
N LEU A 51 -24.21 5.73 7.99
CA LEU A 51 -25.62 6.03 8.26
C LEU A 51 -26.28 6.87 7.16
N ALA A 52 -25.49 7.70 6.48
CA ALA A 52 -25.97 8.53 5.36
C ALA A 52 -26.07 7.76 4.03
N VAL A 53 -25.27 6.67 3.87
CA VAL A 53 -25.22 5.86 2.63
C VAL A 53 -25.14 4.36 3.00
N PRO A 54 -26.21 3.76 3.55
CA PRO A 54 -26.15 2.41 4.17
C PRO A 54 -25.78 1.26 3.23
N GLU A 55 -26.00 1.40 1.93
CA GLU A 55 -25.82 0.32 0.95
C GLU A 55 -24.40 0.26 0.35
N GLN A 56 -23.52 1.17 0.71
CA GLN A 56 -22.16 1.23 0.19
C GLN A 56 -21.13 0.82 1.26
N ALA A 57 -20.25 -0.13 0.90
CA ALA A 57 -19.06 -0.37 1.68
C ALA A 57 -18.19 0.89 1.66
N ILE A 58 -17.97 1.51 2.82
CA ILE A 58 -17.34 2.82 2.93
C ILE A 58 -15.90 2.66 3.39
N TYR A 59 -14.95 3.02 2.51
CA TYR A 59 -13.52 3.03 2.80
C TYR A 59 -13.00 4.46 2.79
N PRO A 60 -12.15 4.85 3.76
CA PRO A 60 -11.58 6.19 3.79
C PRO A 60 -10.67 6.39 2.59
N ARG A 61 -10.77 7.55 1.96
CA ARG A 61 -9.97 7.91 0.79
C ARG A 61 -9.11 9.13 1.05
N SER A 62 -9.74 10.23 1.47
CA SER A 62 -9.10 11.53 1.65
C SER A 62 -10.02 12.43 2.45
N THR A 63 -9.66 13.70 2.57
CA THR A 63 -10.52 14.78 3.05
C THR A 63 -10.88 15.71 1.91
N ASN A 64 -12.11 16.23 1.93
CA ASN A 64 -12.55 17.30 1.06
C ASN A 64 -11.92 18.64 1.49
N GLN A 65 -12.08 19.69 0.69
CA GLN A 65 -11.52 21.01 0.99
C GLN A 65 -12.10 21.64 2.28
N ASP A 66 -13.32 21.28 2.66
CA ASP A 66 -13.98 21.69 3.89
C ASP A 66 -13.59 20.86 5.12
N GLY A 67 -12.67 19.89 4.94
CA GLY A 67 -12.22 18.98 5.99
C GLY A 67 -13.13 17.77 6.22
N SER A 68 -14.27 17.65 5.55
CA SER A 68 -15.12 16.47 5.64
C SER A 68 -14.48 15.22 5.03
N LEU A 69 -14.90 14.06 5.51
CA LEU A 69 -14.35 12.78 5.04
C LEU A 69 -14.82 12.46 3.61
N TRP A 70 -13.87 12.20 2.71
CA TRP A 70 -14.14 11.64 1.40
C TRP A 70 -13.94 10.13 1.43
N THR A 71 -15.00 9.38 1.18
CA THR A 71 -15.00 7.91 1.16
C THR A 71 -15.06 7.37 -0.26
N SER A 72 -14.81 6.08 -0.42
CA SER A 72 -14.88 5.39 -1.69
C SER A 72 -15.37 3.96 -1.56
N HIS A 73 -15.71 3.37 -2.70
CA HIS A 73 -16.17 2.00 -2.83
C HIS A 73 -15.02 0.98 -2.65
N TYR A 74 -15.33 -0.26 -2.28
CA TYR A 74 -14.34 -1.34 -2.07
C TYR A 74 -13.43 -1.62 -3.28
N LYS A 75 -13.87 -1.35 -4.51
CA LYS A 75 -13.06 -1.48 -5.73
C LYS A 75 -12.00 -0.41 -5.90
N TRP A 76 -12.03 0.65 -5.10
CA TRP A 76 -10.98 1.66 -5.13
C TRP A 76 -9.66 1.06 -4.62
N TRP A 77 -8.55 1.35 -5.32
CA TRP A 77 -7.26 0.72 -5.07
C TRP A 77 -6.79 0.79 -3.61
N GLY A 78 -7.08 1.86 -2.89
CA GLY A 78 -6.66 2.07 -1.51
C GLY A 78 -7.53 1.39 -0.44
N SER A 79 -8.61 0.69 -0.81
CA SER A 79 -9.58 0.14 0.16
C SER A 79 -8.98 -0.87 1.16
N GLY A 80 -7.92 -1.59 0.77
CA GLY A 80 -7.24 -2.57 1.63
C GLY A 80 -6.37 -1.95 2.71
N PHE A 81 -5.92 -0.71 2.57
CA PHE A 81 -4.96 -0.10 3.51
C PHE A 81 -5.56 0.23 4.88
N TYR A 82 -6.83 0.62 4.94
CA TYR A 82 -7.45 0.92 6.21
C TYR A 82 -7.55 -0.31 7.13
N PRO A 83 -8.18 -1.43 6.70
CA PRO A 83 -8.14 -2.66 7.50
C PRO A 83 -6.71 -3.17 7.74
N GLY A 84 -5.79 -2.98 6.80
CA GLY A 84 -4.38 -3.31 6.97
C GLY A 84 -3.72 -2.54 8.12
N SER A 85 -3.97 -1.23 8.20
CA SER A 85 -3.46 -0.38 9.29
C SER A 85 -4.03 -0.80 10.65
N LEU A 86 -5.31 -1.19 10.70
CA LEU A 86 -5.94 -1.71 11.92
C LEU A 86 -5.32 -3.03 12.37
N TRP A 87 -4.94 -3.92 11.44
CA TRP A 87 -4.22 -5.14 11.75
C TRP A 87 -2.83 -4.87 12.34
N TYR A 88 -2.08 -3.91 11.83
CA TYR A 88 -0.78 -3.52 12.40
C TYR A 88 -0.91 -2.92 13.80
N VAL A 89 -1.93 -2.08 14.05
CA VAL A 89 -2.18 -1.56 15.40
C VAL A 89 -2.57 -2.68 16.37
N TYR A 90 -3.41 -3.64 15.93
CA TYR A 90 -3.71 -4.82 16.74
C TYR A 90 -2.45 -5.64 17.04
N GLU A 91 -1.60 -5.90 16.06
CA GLU A 91 -0.35 -6.65 16.24
C GLU A 91 0.55 -6.00 17.28
N TYR A 92 0.67 -4.67 17.24
CA TYR A 92 1.53 -3.91 18.14
C TYR A 92 0.96 -3.78 19.56
N THR A 93 -0.33 -3.51 19.68
CA THR A 93 -0.97 -3.18 20.96
C THR A 93 -1.59 -4.38 21.66
N GLY A 94 -1.94 -5.43 20.95
CA GLY A 94 -2.76 -6.55 21.44
C GLY A 94 -4.22 -6.19 21.70
N ASP A 95 -4.65 -4.95 21.43
CA ASP A 95 -6.02 -4.52 21.69
C ASP A 95 -7.00 -5.09 20.67
N VAL A 96 -7.86 -6.01 21.15
CA VAL A 96 -8.89 -6.73 20.37
C VAL A 96 -9.85 -5.77 19.66
N LYS A 97 -10.01 -4.54 20.13
CA LYS A 97 -10.83 -3.53 19.47
C LYS A 97 -10.37 -3.34 18.02
N PHE A 98 -9.07 -3.19 17.78
CA PHE A 98 -8.52 -2.98 16.43
C PHE A 98 -8.67 -4.21 15.53
N LYS A 99 -8.56 -5.42 16.10
CA LYS A 99 -8.90 -6.66 15.39
C LYS A 99 -10.36 -6.65 14.91
N ASN A 100 -11.30 -6.30 15.78
CA ASN A 100 -12.72 -6.28 15.44
C ASN A 100 -13.02 -5.22 14.36
N MET A 101 -12.41 -4.05 14.47
CA MET A 101 -12.50 -3.01 13.44
C MET A 101 -11.92 -3.47 12.10
N ALA A 102 -10.75 -4.14 12.11
CA ALA A 102 -10.15 -4.68 10.89
C ALA A 102 -11.07 -5.68 10.20
N LEU A 103 -11.65 -6.61 10.94
CA LEU A 103 -12.61 -7.61 10.44
C LEU A 103 -13.87 -6.95 9.85
N LYS A 104 -14.40 -5.90 10.49
CA LYS A 104 -15.57 -5.14 10.04
C LYS A 104 -15.38 -4.60 8.62
N TYR A 105 -14.21 -4.00 8.32
CA TYR A 105 -13.95 -3.44 6.99
C TYR A 105 -13.42 -4.49 6.00
N GLN A 106 -12.71 -5.50 6.46
CA GLN A 106 -12.13 -6.54 5.62
C GLN A 106 -13.20 -7.36 4.89
N VAL A 107 -14.31 -7.70 5.56
CA VAL A 107 -15.37 -8.54 4.97
C VAL A 107 -15.94 -7.96 3.69
N GLY A 108 -16.02 -6.64 3.58
CA GLY A 108 -16.49 -5.95 2.36
C GLY A 108 -15.51 -6.03 1.18
N LEU A 109 -14.26 -6.48 1.41
CA LEU A 109 -13.24 -6.66 0.37
C LEU A 109 -13.25 -8.08 -0.24
N GLU A 110 -13.97 -9.02 0.36
CA GLU A 110 -14.00 -10.42 -0.10
C GLU A 110 -14.33 -10.56 -1.61
N PRO A 111 -15.28 -9.79 -2.19
CA PRO A 111 -15.60 -9.89 -3.61
C PRO A 111 -14.42 -9.57 -4.55
N LEU A 112 -13.38 -8.88 -4.08
CA LEU A 112 -12.17 -8.60 -4.85
C LEU A 112 -11.44 -9.88 -5.29
N LYS A 113 -11.59 -10.99 -4.58
CA LYS A 113 -10.98 -12.27 -4.95
C LYS A 113 -11.40 -12.79 -6.33
N PHE A 114 -12.51 -12.30 -6.88
CA PHE A 114 -13.02 -12.64 -8.21
C PHE A 114 -12.81 -11.52 -9.24
N ARG A 115 -12.16 -10.45 -8.87
CA ARG A 115 -11.94 -9.30 -9.74
C ARG A 115 -10.82 -9.57 -10.73
N THR A 116 -11.06 -9.37 -12.04
CA THR A 116 -10.12 -9.64 -13.12
C THR A 116 -9.83 -8.43 -14.02
N ASP A 117 -10.42 -7.26 -13.73
CA ASP A 117 -10.33 -6.05 -14.56
C ASP A 117 -9.23 -5.08 -14.11
N HIS A 118 -8.56 -5.36 -12.98
CA HIS A 118 -7.54 -4.47 -12.40
C HIS A 118 -6.46 -5.24 -11.64
N HIS A 119 -5.24 -4.68 -11.60
CA HIS A 119 -4.10 -5.33 -10.93
C HIS A 119 -4.08 -5.14 -9.41
N ASP A 120 -4.70 -4.07 -8.88
CA ASP A 120 -4.57 -3.64 -7.47
C ASP A 120 -5.08 -4.64 -6.44
N ILE A 121 -5.81 -5.68 -6.88
CA ILE A 121 -6.32 -6.72 -5.98
C ILE A 121 -5.19 -7.39 -5.17
N GLY A 122 -3.96 -7.37 -5.68
CA GLY A 122 -2.81 -7.94 -4.98
C GLY A 122 -2.59 -7.30 -3.62
N PHE A 123 -2.28 -6.02 -3.59
CA PHE A 123 -2.03 -5.33 -2.32
C PHE A 123 -3.32 -5.04 -1.53
N GLN A 124 -4.49 -4.87 -2.18
CA GLN A 124 -5.75 -4.76 -1.47
C GLN A 124 -6.01 -5.98 -0.56
N LEU A 125 -5.81 -7.19 -1.09
CA LEU A 125 -6.00 -8.43 -0.34
C LEU A 125 -4.82 -8.71 0.60
N MET A 126 -3.57 -8.42 0.21
CA MET A 126 -2.43 -8.67 1.09
C MET A 126 -2.43 -7.75 2.31
N CYS A 127 -2.77 -6.48 2.18
CA CYS A 127 -2.90 -5.56 3.31
C CYS A 127 -4.01 -5.99 4.29
N SER A 128 -5.11 -6.54 3.80
CA SER A 128 -6.27 -6.94 4.61
C SER A 128 -6.21 -8.43 5.01
N TYR A 129 -6.64 -9.31 4.14
CA TYR A 129 -6.67 -10.76 4.36
C TYR A 129 -5.28 -11.37 4.58
N GLY A 130 -4.23 -10.81 3.96
CA GLY A 130 -2.86 -11.24 4.19
C GLY A 130 -2.41 -11.05 5.63
N ASN A 131 -2.66 -9.89 6.22
CA ASN A 131 -2.38 -9.63 7.64
C ASN A 131 -3.26 -10.47 8.56
N HIS A 132 -4.55 -10.63 8.23
CA HIS A 132 -5.44 -11.52 9.02
C HIS A 132 -4.90 -12.95 9.05
N PHE A 133 -4.57 -13.52 7.88
CA PHE A 133 -4.00 -14.86 7.80
C PHE A 133 -2.67 -14.96 8.55
N ARG A 134 -1.78 -14.00 8.37
CA ARG A 134 -0.45 -13.99 9.01
C ARG A 134 -0.54 -14.00 10.54
N LEU A 135 -1.49 -13.27 11.10
CA LEU A 135 -1.63 -13.10 12.56
C LEU A 135 -2.47 -14.20 13.23
N THR A 136 -3.36 -14.86 12.49
CA THR A 136 -4.35 -15.76 13.09
C THR A 136 -4.38 -17.17 12.48
N GLY A 137 -3.80 -17.37 11.30
CA GLY A 137 -3.91 -18.62 10.55
C GLY A 137 -5.31 -18.88 9.97
N ASP A 138 -6.16 -17.85 9.84
CA ASP A 138 -7.54 -17.98 9.40
C ASP A 138 -7.68 -18.64 8.02
N THR A 139 -8.44 -19.72 7.95
CA THR A 139 -8.60 -20.53 6.73
C THR A 139 -9.45 -19.84 5.66
N ILE A 140 -10.36 -18.95 6.02
CA ILE A 140 -11.16 -18.17 5.09
C ILE A 140 -10.23 -17.17 4.38
N SER A 141 -9.42 -16.46 5.15
CA SER A 141 -8.41 -15.54 4.61
C SER A 141 -7.44 -16.25 3.67
N ARG A 142 -7.00 -17.46 4.03
CA ARG A 142 -6.17 -18.30 3.15
C ARG A 142 -6.85 -18.56 1.81
N SER A 143 -8.14 -18.92 1.82
CA SER A 143 -8.91 -19.19 0.60
C SER A 143 -9.04 -17.91 -0.26
N VAL A 144 -9.36 -16.77 0.36
CA VAL A 144 -9.49 -15.46 -0.33
C VAL A 144 -8.19 -15.09 -1.03
N LEU A 145 -7.03 -15.27 -0.39
CA LEU A 145 -5.73 -14.98 -0.98
C LEU A 145 -5.45 -15.87 -2.20
N ILE A 146 -5.74 -17.17 -2.12
CA ILE A 146 -5.52 -18.10 -3.23
C ILE A 146 -6.42 -17.77 -4.42
N ASP A 147 -7.70 -17.51 -4.17
CA ASP A 147 -8.66 -17.17 -5.23
C ASP A 147 -8.33 -15.81 -5.87
N GLY A 148 -7.97 -14.82 -5.06
CA GLY A 148 -7.52 -13.51 -5.56
C GLY A 148 -6.25 -13.60 -6.40
N ALA A 149 -5.29 -14.45 -6.01
CA ALA A 149 -4.09 -14.68 -6.80
C ALA A 149 -4.39 -15.33 -8.16
N ARG A 150 -5.33 -16.28 -8.19
CA ARG A 150 -5.78 -16.89 -9.46
C ARG A 150 -6.46 -15.85 -10.36
N SER A 151 -7.29 -14.99 -9.78
CA SER A 151 -7.91 -13.88 -10.53
C SER A 151 -6.86 -12.89 -11.06
N LEU A 152 -5.87 -12.52 -10.26
CA LEU A 152 -4.75 -11.68 -10.71
C LEU A 152 -3.94 -12.35 -11.83
N ALA A 153 -3.68 -13.64 -11.72
CA ALA A 153 -2.91 -14.40 -12.71
C ALA A 153 -3.61 -14.45 -14.09
N THR A 154 -4.94 -14.28 -14.16
CA THR A 154 -5.65 -14.19 -15.46
C THR A 154 -5.25 -12.98 -16.29
N ARG A 155 -4.65 -11.96 -15.67
CA ARG A 155 -4.15 -10.76 -16.35
C ARG A 155 -2.75 -10.92 -16.95
N PHE A 156 -2.13 -12.07 -16.74
CA PHE A 156 -0.79 -12.36 -17.25
C PHE A 156 -0.85 -12.73 -18.74
N ASP A 157 0.03 -12.11 -19.49
CA ASP A 157 0.27 -12.44 -20.89
C ASP A 157 1.68 -13.05 -21.03
N PRO A 158 1.83 -14.26 -21.56
CA PRO A 158 3.12 -14.93 -21.67
C PRO A 158 4.07 -14.29 -22.69
N GLU A 159 3.56 -13.68 -23.77
CA GLU A 159 4.39 -12.99 -24.78
C GLU A 159 4.98 -11.70 -24.20
N VAL A 160 4.18 -10.94 -23.41
CA VAL A 160 4.65 -9.75 -22.69
C VAL A 160 5.49 -10.13 -21.47
N GLY A 161 5.16 -11.24 -20.82
CA GLY A 161 5.77 -11.67 -19.57
C GLY A 161 5.35 -10.83 -18.35
N CYS A 162 4.21 -10.14 -18.41
CA CYS A 162 3.66 -9.32 -17.34
C CYS A 162 2.16 -9.51 -17.14
N THR A 163 1.68 -9.14 -15.96
CA THR A 163 0.25 -8.89 -15.68
C THR A 163 -0.11 -7.49 -16.14
N ARG A 164 -1.22 -7.36 -16.87
CA ARG A 164 -1.75 -6.08 -17.36
C ARG A 164 -2.32 -5.26 -16.19
N SER A 165 -2.05 -3.95 -16.17
CA SER A 165 -2.50 -3.07 -15.08
C SER A 165 -4.01 -2.81 -15.11
N TRP A 166 -4.54 -2.35 -16.23
CA TRP A 166 -5.97 -2.01 -16.42
C TRP A 166 -6.40 -2.15 -17.87
N ASP A 167 -7.70 -2.03 -18.14
CA ASP A 167 -8.31 -2.25 -19.46
C ASP A 167 -8.90 -0.98 -20.06
N PHE A 168 -8.53 0.20 -19.55
CA PHE A 168 -8.99 1.50 -20.01
C PHE A 168 -7.85 2.35 -20.61
N GLY A 169 -8.22 3.48 -21.25
CA GLY A 169 -7.28 4.44 -21.82
C GLY A 169 -6.83 4.07 -23.22
N LYS A 170 -5.70 4.65 -23.63
CA LYS A 170 -5.17 4.57 -25.01
C LYS A 170 -4.11 3.50 -25.23
N TRP A 171 -3.74 2.80 -24.20
CA TRP A 171 -2.64 1.81 -24.22
C TRP A 171 -3.13 0.46 -24.70
N THR A 172 -2.23 -0.26 -25.35
CA THR A 172 -2.51 -1.62 -25.86
C THR A 172 -2.41 -2.65 -24.73
N PHE A 173 -1.29 -2.66 -24.01
CA PHE A 173 -1.08 -3.52 -22.84
C PHE A 173 -0.25 -2.75 -21.79
N PRO A 174 -0.92 -1.91 -20.97
CA PRO A 174 -0.23 -1.07 -20.00
C PRO A 174 0.24 -1.90 -18.80
N VAL A 175 1.49 -1.67 -18.41
CA VAL A 175 2.09 -2.19 -17.17
C VAL A 175 2.71 -1.02 -16.43
N ILE A 176 2.23 -0.75 -15.20
CA ILE A 176 2.84 0.28 -14.35
C ILE A 176 3.74 -0.37 -13.30
N ILE A 177 4.70 0.42 -12.79
CA ILE A 177 5.72 -0.11 -11.86
C ILE A 177 5.11 -0.65 -10.58
N ASP A 178 4.02 -0.09 -10.10
CA ASP A 178 3.31 -0.53 -8.90
C ASP A 178 2.64 -1.93 -9.04
N ASN A 179 2.58 -2.51 -10.26
CA ASN A 179 2.26 -3.94 -10.39
C ASN A 179 3.19 -4.83 -9.56
N MET A 180 4.41 -4.38 -9.27
CA MET A 180 5.36 -5.12 -8.43
C MET A 180 4.81 -5.39 -7.03
N MET A 181 4.02 -4.47 -6.46
CA MET A 181 3.37 -4.67 -5.14
C MET A 181 2.38 -5.84 -5.15
N ASN A 182 1.83 -6.18 -6.31
CA ASN A 182 0.82 -7.23 -6.44
C ASN A 182 1.44 -8.64 -6.54
N LEU A 183 2.74 -8.73 -6.80
CA LEU A 183 3.44 -10.02 -6.91
C LEU A 183 3.52 -10.74 -5.55
N GLU A 184 3.45 -10.01 -4.44
CA GLU A 184 3.40 -10.59 -3.10
C GLU A 184 2.22 -11.56 -2.96
N LEU A 185 1.02 -11.19 -3.45
CA LEU A 185 -0.15 -12.07 -3.44
C LEU A 185 0.11 -13.36 -4.24
N LEU A 186 0.71 -13.24 -5.43
CA LEU A 186 1.01 -14.41 -6.27
C LEU A 186 2.01 -15.35 -5.60
N LEU A 187 3.08 -14.80 -5.00
CA LEU A 187 4.10 -15.59 -4.30
C LEU A 187 3.53 -16.26 -3.04
N LYS A 188 2.76 -15.52 -2.26
CA LYS A 188 2.13 -16.06 -1.04
C LYS A 188 1.11 -17.16 -1.36
N ALA A 189 0.26 -16.93 -2.34
CA ALA A 189 -0.70 -17.93 -2.78
C ALA A 189 -0.03 -19.18 -3.38
N ALA A 190 1.08 -19.01 -4.11
CA ALA A 190 1.88 -20.13 -4.61
C ALA A 190 2.40 -21.02 -3.46
N GLU A 191 2.91 -20.40 -2.38
CA GLU A 191 3.33 -21.09 -1.17
C GLU A 191 2.15 -21.84 -0.51
N LEU A 192 1.02 -21.17 -0.32
CA LEU A 192 -0.15 -21.70 0.36
C LEU A 192 -0.85 -22.84 -0.40
N SER A 193 -0.79 -22.83 -1.73
CA SER A 193 -1.50 -23.79 -2.58
C SER A 193 -0.59 -24.81 -3.30
N ASN A 194 0.74 -24.67 -3.17
CA ASN A 194 1.73 -25.40 -3.98
C ASN A 194 1.56 -25.19 -5.49
N ASP A 195 0.94 -24.08 -5.92
CA ASP A 195 0.73 -23.75 -7.32
C ASP A 195 1.97 -23.04 -7.89
N ARG A 196 2.81 -23.81 -8.58
CA ARG A 196 4.03 -23.29 -9.23
C ARG A 196 3.76 -22.27 -10.33
N ASN A 197 2.57 -22.33 -10.96
CA ASN A 197 2.23 -21.38 -12.01
C ASN A 197 2.14 -19.96 -11.49
N LEU A 198 1.52 -19.73 -10.32
CA LEU A 198 1.46 -18.42 -9.68
C LEU A 198 2.86 -17.85 -9.41
N LYS A 199 3.78 -18.69 -8.93
CA LYS A 199 5.20 -18.31 -8.76
C LYS A 199 5.86 -17.94 -10.07
N ASN A 200 5.64 -18.72 -11.13
CA ASN A 200 6.23 -18.46 -12.45
C ASN A 200 5.74 -17.13 -13.03
N VAL A 201 4.45 -16.83 -12.91
CA VAL A 201 3.85 -15.54 -13.30
C VAL A 201 4.55 -14.39 -12.59
N ALA A 202 4.69 -14.46 -11.25
CA ALA A 202 5.36 -13.43 -10.47
C ALA A 202 6.82 -13.22 -10.90
N LEU A 203 7.58 -14.31 -11.11
CA LEU A 203 8.98 -14.24 -11.52
C LEU A 203 9.14 -13.70 -12.95
N ALA A 204 8.26 -14.09 -13.88
CA ALA A 204 8.27 -13.56 -15.25
C ALA A 204 8.02 -12.06 -15.24
N HIS A 205 6.99 -11.61 -14.52
CA HIS A 205 6.66 -10.19 -14.36
C HIS A 205 7.84 -9.40 -13.80
N ALA A 206 8.44 -9.85 -12.72
CA ALA A 206 9.57 -9.17 -12.08
C ALA A 206 10.77 -9.05 -13.04
N ARG A 207 11.10 -10.10 -13.80
CA ARG A 207 12.19 -10.09 -14.77
C ARG A 207 11.93 -9.12 -15.93
N THR A 208 10.71 -9.11 -16.46
CA THR A 208 10.31 -8.18 -17.53
C THR A 208 10.33 -6.75 -17.05
N THR A 209 9.84 -6.47 -15.83
CA THR A 209 9.92 -5.16 -15.20
C THR A 209 11.37 -4.70 -15.04
N MET A 210 12.23 -5.55 -14.51
CA MET A 210 13.66 -5.23 -14.35
C MET A 210 14.33 -4.88 -15.69
N LYS A 211 13.97 -5.59 -16.76
CA LYS A 211 14.52 -5.34 -18.11
C LYS A 211 14.01 -4.04 -18.73
N ASN A 212 12.72 -3.72 -18.58
CA ASN A 212 12.06 -2.72 -19.41
C ASN A 212 11.67 -1.44 -18.66
N HIS A 213 11.46 -1.49 -17.35
CA HIS A 213 11.03 -0.32 -16.58
C HIS A 213 12.19 0.51 -16.04
N PHE A 214 13.35 -0.09 -15.81
CA PHE A 214 14.50 0.64 -15.26
C PHE A 214 15.29 1.35 -16.35
N ARG A 215 15.82 2.54 -16.00
CA ARG A 215 16.78 3.30 -16.78
C ARG A 215 18.21 2.94 -16.37
N GLU A 216 19.19 3.43 -17.10
CA GLU A 216 20.61 3.20 -16.82
C GLU A 216 21.04 3.74 -15.44
N ASP A 217 20.40 4.81 -14.97
CA ASP A 217 20.64 5.43 -13.64
C ASP A 217 19.88 4.73 -12.51
N ASN A 218 19.23 3.58 -12.78
CA ASN A 218 18.34 2.83 -11.88
C ASN A 218 17.03 3.52 -11.50
N SER A 219 16.71 4.68 -12.05
CA SER A 219 15.36 5.22 -11.95
C SER A 219 14.39 4.40 -12.82
N CYS A 220 13.09 4.47 -12.57
CA CYS A 220 12.13 3.71 -13.35
C CYS A 220 11.12 4.57 -14.11
N PHE A 221 10.62 4.03 -15.22
CA PHE A 221 9.44 4.55 -15.89
C PHE A 221 8.20 4.13 -15.11
N HIS A 222 7.23 5.04 -15.00
CA HIS A 222 5.95 4.73 -14.37
C HIS A 222 5.19 3.66 -15.15
N LEU A 223 5.07 3.83 -16.49
CA LEU A 223 4.29 2.98 -17.38
C LEU A 223 5.12 2.54 -18.58
N VAL A 224 5.06 1.26 -18.89
CA VAL A 224 5.50 0.67 -20.16
C VAL A 224 4.30 0.05 -20.86
N ASP A 225 4.06 0.45 -22.11
CA ASP A 225 3.03 -0.12 -22.96
C ASP A 225 3.66 -1.17 -23.88
N TYR A 226 3.03 -2.32 -24.01
CA TYR A 226 3.53 -3.47 -24.78
C TYR A 226 2.58 -3.84 -25.90
N ASP A 227 3.15 -4.46 -26.93
CA ASP A 227 2.41 -5.22 -27.93
C ASP A 227 2.17 -6.65 -27.42
N PRO A 228 0.92 -7.08 -27.16
CA PRO A 228 0.66 -8.43 -26.66
C PRO A 228 0.87 -9.55 -27.69
N GLN A 229 1.05 -9.23 -28.98
CA GLN A 229 1.32 -10.22 -30.00
C GLN A 229 2.81 -10.57 -30.10
N THR A 230 3.69 -9.64 -29.74
CA THR A 230 5.14 -9.77 -29.92
C THR A 230 5.95 -9.61 -28.63
N GLY A 231 5.31 -9.14 -27.55
CA GLY A 231 5.98 -8.77 -26.31
C GLY A 231 6.86 -7.51 -26.42
N ALA A 232 6.84 -6.84 -27.57
CA ALA A 232 7.68 -5.67 -27.81
C ALA A 232 7.22 -4.44 -27.00
N VAL A 233 8.18 -3.64 -26.52
CA VAL A 233 7.89 -2.34 -25.90
C VAL A 233 7.44 -1.37 -26.99
N LEU A 234 6.22 -0.86 -26.88
CA LEU A 234 5.68 0.16 -27.76
C LEU A 234 6.07 1.57 -27.27
N LYS A 235 5.94 1.80 -25.96
CA LYS A 235 6.27 3.13 -25.37
C LYS A 235 6.59 3.00 -23.89
N LYS A 236 7.55 3.82 -23.41
CA LYS A 236 7.84 4.06 -22.00
C LYS A 236 7.39 5.48 -21.66
N GLN A 237 6.60 5.64 -20.60
CA GLN A 237 5.96 6.92 -20.33
C GLN A 237 5.46 7.05 -18.87
N THR A 238 4.87 8.21 -18.59
CA THR A 238 4.20 8.50 -17.32
C THR A 238 2.70 8.63 -17.55
N HIS A 239 1.89 7.96 -16.75
CA HIS A 239 0.44 8.20 -16.67
C HIS A 239 0.09 9.07 -15.46
N GLN A 240 0.73 8.81 -14.33
CA GLN A 240 0.58 9.58 -13.09
C GLN A 240 1.94 10.14 -12.70
N GLY A 241 2.03 11.46 -12.54
CA GLY A 241 3.27 12.15 -12.17
C GLY A 241 3.71 13.18 -13.20
N TYR A 242 5.04 13.37 -13.32
CA TYR A 242 5.67 14.37 -14.18
C TYR A 242 5.93 13.86 -15.61
N ALA A 243 6.78 14.55 -16.35
CA ALA A 243 7.13 14.18 -17.72
C ALA A 243 7.74 12.77 -17.84
N ASP A 244 7.69 12.20 -19.04
CA ASP A 244 8.11 10.81 -19.31
C ASP A 244 9.59 10.57 -19.01
N ASP A 245 10.44 11.60 -19.08
CA ASP A 245 11.87 11.58 -18.80
C ASP A 245 12.23 11.85 -17.31
N SER A 246 11.23 12.18 -16.46
CA SER A 246 11.45 12.45 -15.05
C SER A 246 11.50 11.16 -14.21
N ALA A 247 12.31 11.16 -13.15
CA ALA A 247 12.17 10.18 -12.08
C ALA A 247 10.99 10.58 -11.18
N TRP A 248 10.16 9.61 -10.83
CA TRP A 248 9.03 9.81 -9.94
C TRP A 248 9.17 8.95 -8.69
N ALA A 249 9.26 9.59 -7.52
CA ALA A 249 9.58 8.93 -6.26
C ALA A 249 8.66 7.73 -5.94
N ARG A 250 7.36 7.84 -6.22
CA ARG A 250 6.39 6.74 -6.01
C ARG A 250 6.69 5.51 -6.88
N GLY A 251 7.20 5.73 -8.08
CA GLY A 251 7.58 4.64 -8.97
C GLY A 251 8.93 4.02 -8.62
N GLN A 252 9.72 4.64 -7.75
CA GLN A 252 11.03 4.15 -7.32
C GLN A 252 10.96 3.26 -6.08
N ALA A 253 9.91 3.40 -5.27
CA ALA A 253 9.71 2.59 -4.07
C ALA A 253 9.31 1.16 -4.39
#